data_82df34695fab50a2bab8089b44316c82
#
_entry.id   82df34695fab50a2bab8089b44316c82
#
_cell.length_a   1.000
_cell.length_b   1.000
_cell.length_c   1.000
_cell.angle_alpha   90.00
_cell.angle_beta   90.00
_cell.angle_gamma   90.00
#
_symmetry.space_group_name_H-M   'P 1'
#
loop_
_entity.id
_entity.type
_entity.pdbx_description
1 polymer ?
#
loop_
_entity_poly.entity_id
_entity_poly.type
_entity_poly.pdbx_seq_one_letter_code
_entity_poly.pdbx_strand_id
1 'polypeptide(L)'
;MTGYQPPVRPHPATGAWMPGDPSGSRRFLTIPADRPIALEGGVMLRGVTVAYETWGTLNAAADNAVLLCHAWTGDSHASGNAEDGHPTPGWWEDVVGPGPLGGHVAGA
;
A
#
# COMPACT_ATOMS: atom_id res chain seq x y z
N MET A 1 -21.77 -25.03 26.58
CA MET A 1 -21.71 -24.31 25.29
C MET A 1 -20.34 -23.67 25.16
N THR A 2 -19.55 -24.23 24.31
CA THR A 2 -18.27 -23.62 23.95
C THR A 2 -18.55 -22.46 23.00
N GLY A 3 -18.24 -21.23 23.47
CA GLY A 3 -18.30 -20.06 22.60
C GLY A 3 -17.40 -20.23 21.39
N TYR A 4 -17.88 -19.90 20.22
CA TYR A 4 -17.04 -19.80 19.03
C TYR A 4 -15.93 -18.78 19.29
N GLN A 5 -14.70 -19.26 19.43
CA GLN A 5 -13.53 -18.40 19.31
C GLN A 5 -13.15 -18.37 17.83
N PRO A 6 -13.24 -17.21 17.19
CA PRO A 6 -12.69 -17.11 15.85
C PRO A 6 -11.20 -17.52 15.91
N PRO A 7 -10.72 -18.25 14.93
CA PRO A 7 -9.30 -18.59 14.89
C PRO A 7 -8.49 -17.30 15.02
N VAL A 8 -7.50 -17.31 15.90
CA VAL A 8 -6.47 -16.27 15.92
C VAL A 8 -5.99 -16.18 14.48
N ARG A 9 -6.18 -15.03 13.84
CA ARG A 9 -5.73 -14.85 12.46
C ARG A 9 -4.24 -15.17 12.44
N PRO A 10 -3.80 -16.19 11.71
CA PRO A 10 -2.39 -16.30 11.41
C PRO A 10 -1.99 -14.98 10.78
N HIS A 11 -0.78 -14.52 11.06
CA HIS A 11 -0.24 -13.34 10.39
C HIS A 11 -0.58 -13.45 8.91
N PRO A 12 -1.26 -12.45 8.32
CA PRO A 12 -1.60 -12.53 6.92
C PRO A 12 -0.31 -12.82 6.14
N ALA A 13 -0.33 -13.78 5.26
CA ALA A 13 0.80 -14.14 4.39
C ALA A 13 1.22 -12.94 3.52
N THR A 14 0.38 -11.95 3.44
CA THR A 14 0.62 -10.64 2.81
C THR A 14 0.58 -9.60 3.91
N GLY A 15 1.43 -8.60 3.89
CA GLY A 15 1.37 -7.46 4.81
C GLY A 15 0.12 -6.58 4.63
N ALA A 16 -0.96 -7.10 4.05
CA ALA A 16 -2.16 -6.35 3.73
C ALA A 16 -2.80 -5.75 5.00
N TRP A 17 -2.96 -4.45 4.99
CA TRP A 17 -3.59 -3.71 6.07
C TRP A 17 -5.10 -4.02 6.13
N MET A 18 -5.61 -4.14 7.34
CA MET A 18 -7.04 -4.28 7.60
C MET A 18 -7.51 -3.12 8.49
N PRO A 19 -8.78 -2.69 8.34
CA PRO A 19 -9.34 -1.69 9.24
C PRO A 19 -9.14 -2.07 10.71
N GLY A 20 -8.55 -1.15 11.49
CA GLY A 20 -8.18 -1.36 12.89
C GLY A 20 -6.71 -1.71 13.11
N ASP A 21 -5.97 -2.08 12.08
CA ASP A 21 -4.52 -2.28 12.17
C ASP A 21 -3.80 -0.92 12.26
N PRO A 22 -2.62 -0.86 12.90
CA PRO A 22 -1.77 0.32 12.80
C PRO A 22 -1.49 0.69 11.36
N SER A 23 -1.59 1.97 11.02
CA SER A 23 -1.41 2.43 9.63
C SER A 23 0.05 2.40 9.17
N GLY A 24 1.00 2.48 10.09
CA GLY A 24 2.41 2.60 9.76
C GLY A 24 2.66 3.84 8.88
N SER A 25 3.42 3.67 7.83
CA SER A 25 3.72 4.73 6.84
C SER A 25 2.62 4.91 5.78
N ARG A 26 1.53 4.15 5.86
CA ARG A 26 0.44 4.23 4.88
C ARG A 26 -0.32 5.53 4.99
N ARG A 27 -0.67 6.06 3.84
CA ARG A 27 -1.66 7.10 3.65
C ARG A 27 -2.87 6.50 2.95
N PHE A 28 -4.00 7.17 3.06
CA PHE A 28 -5.26 6.68 2.50
C PHE A 28 -5.90 7.75 1.62
N LEU A 29 -6.35 7.33 0.45
CA LEU A 29 -7.17 8.12 -0.44
C LEU A 29 -8.51 7.43 -0.62
N THR A 30 -9.60 8.10 -0.28
CA THR A 30 -10.94 7.59 -0.54
C THR A 30 -11.52 8.27 -1.76
N ILE A 31 -11.89 7.46 -2.74
CA ILE A 31 -12.64 7.91 -3.90
C ILE A 31 -14.09 8.07 -3.46
N PRO A 32 -14.69 9.27 -3.54
CA PRO A 32 -16.04 9.49 -3.07
C PRO A 32 -17.07 8.57 -3.74
N ALA A 33 -18.13 8.24 -2.99
CA ALA A 33 -19.17 7.34 -3.49
C ALA A 33 -19.95 7.88 -4.70
N ASP A 34 -19.95 9.19 -4.89
CA ASP A 34 -20.54 9.87 -6.06
C ASP A 34 -19.64 9.82 -7.32
N ARG A 35 -18.43 9.29 -7.18
CA ARG A 35 -17.49 9.03 -8.27
C ARG A 35 -17.17 7.54 -8.36
N PRO A 36 -18.11 6.69 -8.73
CA PRO A 36 -17.90 5.26 -8.76
C PRO A 36 -16.87 4.87 -9.82
N ILE A 37 -16.14 3.80 -9.54
CA ILE A 37 -15.24 3.17 -10.51
C ILE A 37 -16.05 2.12 -11.28
N ALA A 38 -16.14 2.29 -12.60
CA ALA A 38 -16.75 1.30 -13.45
C ALA A 38 -15.77 0.16 -13.75
N LEU A 39 -16.16 -1.07 -13.45
CA LEU A 39 -15.41 -2.27 -13.81
C LEU A 39 -15.84 -2.77 -15.19
N GLU A 40 -14.98 -3.49 -15.88
CA GLU A 40 -15.27 -4.07 -17.21
C GLU A 40 -16.52 -4.95 -17.21
N GLY A 41 -16.79 -5.65 -16.12
CA GLY A 41 -17.99 -6.46 -15.95
C GLY A 41 -19.28 -5.70 -15.65
N GLY A 42 -19.26 -4.37 -15.69
CA GLY A 42 -20.43 -3.51 -15.48
C GLY A 42 -20.74 -3.21 -14.01
N VAL A 43 -19.98 -3.76 -13.07
CA VAL A 43 -20.14 -3.46 -11.65
C VAL A 43 -19.54 -2.08 -11.34
N MET A 44 -20.24 -1.30 -10.53
CA MET A 44 -19.77 0.00 -10.05
C MET A 44 -19.28 -0.10 -8.62
N LEU A 45 -18.00 0.18 -8.39
CA LEU A 45 -17.43 0.27 -7.05
C LEU A 45 -17.58 1.68 -6.51
N ARG A 46 -18.10 1.80 -5.29
CA ARG A 46 -18.33 3.07 -4.61
C ARG A 46 -17.57 3.14 -3.30
N GLY A 47 -17.08 4.34 -2.96
CA GLY A 47 -16.40 4.56 -1.68
C GLY A 47 -15.12 3.75 -1.53
N VAL A 48 -14.36 3.59 -2.62
CA VAL A 48 -13.10 2.83 -2.61
C VAL A 48 -12.03 3.60 -1.87
N THR A 49 -11.41 2.99 -0.88
CA THR A 49 -10.24 3.53 -0.18
C THR A 49 -8.99 2.80 -0.63
N VAL A 50 -8.01 3.57 -1.08
CA VAL A 50 -6.70 3.07 -1.52
C VAL A 50 -5.66 3.43 -0.48
N ALA A 51 -4.93 2.45 0.01
CA ALA A 51 -3.74 2.68 0.82
C ALA A 51 -2.53 2.87 -0.10
N TYR A 52 -1.69 3.85 0.20
CA TYR A 52 -0.48 4.13 -0.56
C TYR A 52 0.63 4.67 0.34
N GLU A 53 1.84 4.57 -0.13
CA GLU A 53 3.01 5.18 0.48
C GLU A 53 3.76 6.04 -0.54
N THR A 54 4.59 6.95 -0.07
CA THR A 54 5.35 7.85 -0.94
C THR A 54 6.79 7.96 -0.47
N TRP A 55 7.71 8.00 -1.40
CA TRP A 55 9.14 8.21 -1.17
C TRP A 55 9.65 9.31 -2.09
N GLY A 56 10.62 10.08 -1.61
CA GLY A 56 11.19 11.19 -2.37
C GLY A 56 10.31 12.43 -2.38
N THR A 57 10.59 13.34 -3.28
CA THR A 57 9.96 14.65 -3.37
C THR A 57 9.55 14.98 -4.80
N LEU A 58 8.31 15.43 -4.97
CA LEU A 58 7.87 15.97 -6.25
C LEU A 58 8.60 17.28 -6.54
N ASN A 59 9.01 17.46 -7.79
CA ASN A 59 9.46 18.76 -8.28
C ASN A 59 8.28 19.73 -8.46
N ALA A 60 8.59 21.00 -8.73
CA ALA A 60 7.57 22.04 -8.86
C ALA A 60 6.57 21.79 -10.01
N ALA A 61 7.01 21.10 -11.06
CA ALA A 61 6.16 20.75 -12.21
C ALA A 61 5.33 19.48 -11.96
N ALA A 62 5.61 18.75 -10.86
CA ALA A 62 4.98 17.47 -10.52
C ALA A 62 5.02 16.41 -11.65
N ASP A 63 6.10 16.42 -12.43
CA ASP A 63 6.29 15.54 -13.59
C ASP A 63 7.34 14.45 -13.37
N ASN A 64 7.86 14.32 -12.14
CA ASN A 64 8.83 13.33 -11.73
C ASN A 64 8.24 12.20 -10.85
N ALA A 65 6.94 11.98 -10.91
CA ALA A 65 6.29 10.92 -10.16
C ALA A 65 6.37 9.58 -10.90
N VAL A 66 6.69 8.51 -10.16
CA VAL A 66 6.63 7.13 -10.63
C VAL A 66 5.62 6.37 -9.78
N LEU A 67 4.64 5.76 -10.41
CA LEU A 67 3.66 4.92 -9.73
C LEU A 67 4.17 3.47 -9.69
N LEU A 68 4.31 2.93 -8.48
CA LEU A 68 4.61 1.52 -8.25
C LEU A 68 3.33 0.78 -7.89
N CYS A 69 2.98 -0.20 -8.70
CA CYS A 69 1.86 -1.10 -8.43
C CYS A 69 2.38 -2.44 -7.94
N HIS A 70 1.98 -2.85 -6.75
CA HIS A 70 2.38 -4.14 -6.20
C HIS A 70 1.71 -5.31 -6.92
N ALA A 71 2.30 -6.50 -6.81
CA ALA A 71 1.69 -7.74 -7.28
C ALA A 71 0.50 -8.15 -6.39
N TRP A 72 -0.27 -9.15 -6.81
CA TRP A 72 -1.45 -9.65 -6.10
C TRP A 72 -1.22 -9.91 -4.60
N THR A 73 -0.06 -10.39 -4.23
CA THR A 73 0.31 -10.73 -2.86
C THR A 73 1.04 -9.63 -2.11
N GLY A 74 1.27 -8.49 -2.73
CA GLY A 74 1.95 -7.35 -2.14
C GLY A 74 1.02 -6.35 -1.46
N ASP A 75 1.62 -5.28 -1.00
CA ASP A 75 0.93 -4.13 -0.40
C ASP A 75 1.65 -2.82 -0.74
N SER A 76 1.25 -1.71 -0.10
CA SER A 76 1.86 -0.40 -0.33
C SER A 76 3.31 -0.28 0.15
N HIS A 77 3.80 -1.21 0.97
CA HIS A 77 5.11 -1.10 1.60
C HIS A 77 6.23 -1.60 0.68
N ALA A 78 6.54 -0.84 -0.35
CA ALA A 78 7.59 -1.21 -1.29
C ALA A 78 9.00 -0.99 -0.72
N SER A 79 9.18 0.00 0.15
CA SER A 79 10.45 0.33 0.80
C SER A 79 10.23 0.79 2.23
N GLY A 80 11.18 0.50 3.09
CA GLY A 80 11.18 0.82 4.51
C GLY A 80 11.36 -0.39 5.39
N ASN A 81 11.67 -0.15 6.66
CA ASN A 81 11.91 -1.21 7.63
C ASN A 81 10.60 -1.90 8.06
N ALA A 82 10.72 -3.11 8.58
CA ALA A 82 9.65 -3.68 9.40
C ALA A 82 9.43 -2.80 10.63
N GLU A 83 8.18 -2.42 10.87
CA GLU A 83 7.80 -1.54 11.96
C GLU A 83 6.34 -1.79 12.36
N ASP A 84 5.82 -1.03 13.32
CA ASP A 84 4.41 -1.12 13.68
C ASP A 84 3.51 -0.79 12.48
N GLY A 85 2.63 -1.70 12.14
CA GLY A 85 1.80 -1.63 10.93
C GLY A 85 2.46 -2.22 9.66
N HIS A 86 3.74 -2.56 9.71
CA HIS A 86 4.48 -3.19 8.61
C HIS A 86 5.25 -4.40 9.14
N PRO A 87 4.68 -5.61 9.14
CA PRO A 87 5.30 -6.79 9.75
C PRO A 87 6.57 -7.27 9.03
N THR A 88 6.77 -6.83 7.81
CA THR A 88 7.95 -7.16 6.98
C THR A 88 8.57 -5.91 6.41
N PRO A 89 9.88 -5.93 6.10
CA PRO A 89 10.50 -4.87 5.30
C PRO A 89 9.83 -4.71 3.95
N GLY A 90 10.06 -3.56 3.31
CA GLY A 90 9.56 -3.29 1.97
C GLY A 90 9.96 -4.37 0.97
N TRP A 91 9.01 -4.77 0.11
CA TRP A 91 9.21 -5.86 -0.85
C TRP A 91 10.14 -5.49 -2.02
N TRP A 92 10.47 -4.24 -2.18
CA TRP A 92 11.39 -3.72 -3.20
C TRP A 92 12.48 -2.82 -2.63
N GLU A 93 12.92 -3.10 -1.40
CA GLU A 93 13.89 -2.30 -0.66
C GLU A 93 15.17 -2.03 -1.46
N ASP A 94 15.64 -3.01 -2.24
CA ASP A 94 16.85 -2.88 -3.04
C ASP A 94 16.67 -2.00 -4.29
N VAL A 95 15.45 -1.62 -4.64
CA VAL A 95 15.12 -0.89 -5.86
C VAL A 95 14.64 0.53 -5.56
N VAL A 96 13.86 0.70 -4.50
CA VAL A 96 13.29 1.99 -4.11
C VAL A 96 14.22 2.68 -3.11
N GLY A 97 14.65 3.89 -3.41
CA GLY A 97 15.48 4.70 -2.54
C GLY A 97 16.88 4.98 -3.07
N PRO A 98 17.71 5.70 -2.30
CA PRO A 98 19.05 6.10 -2.69
C PRO A 98 20.06 4.95 -2.52
N GLY A 99 19.88 3.86 -3.23
CA GLY A 99 20.81 2.75 -3.29
C GLY A 99 21.42 2.59 -4.68
N PRO A 100 22.23 1.53 -4.92
CA PRO A 100 22.82 1.29 -6.23
C PRO A 100 21.82 1.19 -7.37
N LEU A 101 20.59 0.80 -7.08
CA LEU A 101 19.48 0.73 -8.04
C LEU A 101 18.35 1.72 -7.71
N GLY A 102 18.20 2.11 -6.45
CA GLY A 102 17.05 2.88 -5.98
C GLY A 102 17.00 4.34 -6.42
N GLY A 103 18.14 4.95 -6.73
CA GLY A 103 18.19 6.32 -7.24
C GLY A 103 17.50 6.50 -8.59
N HIS A 104 17.14 5.42 -9.26
CA HIS A 104 16.44 5.44 -10.55
C HIS A 104 14.92 5.46 -10.41
N VAL A 105 14.38 5.10 -9.26
CA VAL A 105 12.95 4.97 -9.05
C VAL A 105 12.39 6.06 -8.14
N ALA A 106 13.11 6.46 -7.12
CA ALA A 106 12.58 7.36 -6.10
C ALA A 106 12.73 8.85 -6.42
N GLY A 107 13.34 9.23 -7.51
CA GLY A 107 13.51 10.64 -7.89
C GLY A 107 14.18 11.47 -6.78
N ALA A 108 15.15 10.86 -6.13
CA ALA A 108 15.84 11.48 -5.00
C ALA A 108 16.61 12.74 -5.42
#